data_f6113071260f6ee2013cc5997e0e304e
#
_entry.id   f6113071260f6ee2013cc5997e0e304e
#
_cell.length_a   1.000
_cell.length_b   1.000
_cell.length_c   1.000
_cell.angle_alpha   90.00
_cell.angle_beta   90.00
_cell.angle_gamma   90.00
#
_symmetry.space_group_name_H-M   'P 1'
#
loop_
_entity.id
_entity.type
_entity.pdbx_description
1 polymer ?
#
loop_
_entity_poly.entity_id
_entity_poly.type
_entity_poly.pdbx_seq_one_letter_code
_entity_poly.pdbx_strand_id
1 'polypeptide(L)'
;MSATDISKLEFLEIGASREEAELSIILMHGLGANGEDFADVADVLSRSALPQKWRFILPHAEAISVTINNGMIMPAWYDIISLSHPREVNWDTVAQCQQQIEKLLKEENAPRVILAGFSQGAAMALHIGLRNQSKIEGVLMMSGYLLESESRPAPEPEGELPIAIYHGQEDEVVPLEAAETTLSSLRAAGYTPFFQSYPGLPHSVSQEEVQDVFNWLMKHATSA
;
A
#
# COMPACT_ATOMS: atom_id res chain seq x y z
N MET A 1 2.53 -21.32 -25.09
CA MET A 1 2.58 -20.15 -24.19
C MET A 1 3.06 -20.69 -22.86
N SER A 2 4.31 -20.38 -22.47
CA SER A 2 4.90 -20.82 -21.21
C SER A 2 4.14 -20.12 -20.09
N ALA A 3 3.63 -20.90 -19.13
CA ALA A 3 3.14 -20.34 -17.87
C ALA A 3 4.32 -19.58 -17.25
N THR A 4 4.19 -18.29 -17.10
CA THR A 4 5.14 -17.45 -16.38
C THR A 4 5.17 -18.02 -14.96
N ASP A 5 6.30 -18.58 -14.59
CA ASP A 5 6.55 -19.00 -13.21
C ASP A 5 6.44 -17.71 -12.37
N ILE A 6 5.34 -17.57 -11.60
CA ILE A 6 5.17 -16.45 -10.70
C ILE A 6 6.19 -16.70 -9.60
N SER A 7 7.39 -16.12 -9.79
CA SER A 7 8.50 -16.22 -8.86
C SER A 7 8.00 -15.85 -7.45
N LYS A 8 8.51 -16.55 -6.46
CA LYS A 8 8.15 -16.27 -5.06
C LYS A 8 8.65 -14.86 -4.74
N LEU A 9 7.72 -13.94 -4.43
CA LEU A 9 8.04 -12.58 -4.04
C LEU A 9 8.97 -12.60 -2.82
N GLU A 10 10.15 -12.00 -2.94
CA GLU A 10 11.08 -11.85 -1.81
C GLU A 10 10.60 -10.72 -0.89
N PHE A 11 10.83 -10.87 0.41
CA PHE A 11 10.43 -9.86 1.41
C PHE A 11 11.31 -9.92 2.66
N LEU A 12 11.38 -8.80 3.36
CA LEU A 12 11.88 -8.73 4.74
C LEU A 12 10.73 -8.96 5.73
N GLU A 13 11.08 -9.50 6.89
CA GLU A 13 10.17 -9.68 8.01
C GLU A 13 10.70 -8.95 9.24
N ILE A 14 9.87 -8.17 9.89
CA ILE A 14 10.23 -7.39 11.07
C ILE A 14 9.13 -7.53 12.12
N GLY A 15 9.52 -7.68 13.38
CA GLY A 15 8.62 -7.81 14.52
C GLY A 15 8.34 -9.26 14.90
N ALA A 16 7.07 -9.61 15.11
CA ALA A 16 6.67 -10.95 15.55
C ALA A 16 6.93 -12.02 14.48
N SER A 17 7.15 -13.26 14.91
CA SER A 17 7.18 -14.40 13.99
C SER A 17 5.80 -14.61 13.36
N ARG A 18 5.76 -15.36 12.26
CA ARG A 18 4.53 -15.67 11.54
C ARG A 18 3.50 -16.41 12.40
N GLU A 19 3.99 -17.27 13.29
CA GLU A 19 3.16 -18.10 14.18
C GLU A 19 2.61 -17.32 15.36
N GLU A 20 3.28 -16.23 15.74
CA GLU A 20 2.91 -15.43 16.90
C GLU A 20 2.17 -14.14 16.53
N ALA A 21 2.17 -13.75 15.25
CA ALA A 21 1.59 -12.49 14.81
C ALA A 21 0.08 -12.41 15.07
N GLU A 22 -0.35 -11.35 15.72
CA GLU A 22 -1.76 -11.00 15.93
C GLU A 22 -2.27 -10.07 14.81
N LEU A 23 -1.36 -9.31 14.22
CA LEU A 23 -1.59 -8.44 13.08
C LEU A 23 -0.39 -8.50 12.14
N SER A 24 -0.61 -8.75 10.86
CA SER A 24 0.40 -8.60 9.83
C SER A 24 0.14 -7.36 8.99
N ILE A 25 1.18 -6.57 8.76
CA ILE A 25 1.17 -5.39 7.90
C ILE A 25 2.04 -5.66 6.69
N ILE A 26 1.43 -5.77 5.51
CA ILE A 26 2.16 -5.87 4.24
C ILE A 26 2.36 -4.45 3.73
N LEU A 27 3.60 -3.95 3.81
CA LEU A 27 3.95 -2.58 3.49
C LEU A 27 4.79 -2.51 2.21
N MET A 28 4.19 -1.97 1.15
CA MET A 28 4.78 -1.85 -0.18
C MET A 28 5.51 -0.52 -0.36
N HIS A 29 6.76 -0.57 -0.83
CA HIS A 29 7.64 0.59 -1.06
C HIS A 29 7.26 1.40 -2.31
N GLY A 30 7.88 2.57 -2.48
CA GLY A 30 7.74 3.41 -3.67
C GLY A 30 8.51 2.91 -4.90
N LEU A 31 8.26 3.52 -6.05
CA LEU A 31 8.97 3.23 -7.31
C LEU A 31 10.49 3.39 -7.16
N GLY A 32 11.25 2.42 -7.62
CA GLY A 32 12.72 2.43 -7.59
C GLY A 32 13.36 2.11 -6.23
N ALA A 33 12.55 1.99 -5.17
CA ALA A 33 12.95 1.62 -3.82
C ALA A 33 12.95 0.09 -3.61
N ASN A 34 13.05 -0.35 -2.38
CA ASN A 34 12.90 -1.76 -1.99
C ASN A 34 12.32 -1.88 -0.57
N GLY A 35 12.07 -3.08 -0.07
CA GLY A 35 11.48 -3.29 1.25
C GLY A 35 12.32 -2.76 2.42
N GLU A 36 13.63 -2.58 2.24
CA GLU A 36 14.51 -2.06 3.31
C GLU A 36 14.24 -0.59 3.64
N ASP A 37 13.65 0.18 2.72
CA ASP A 37 13.37 1.61 2.89
C ASP A 37 12.46 1.89 4.11
N PHE A 38 11.62 0.93 4.48
CA PHE A 38 10.73 1.04 5.65
C PHE A 38 11.15 0.16 6.83
N ALA A 39 12.33 -0.48 6.79
CA ALA A 39 12.76 -1.40 7.82
C ALA A 39 12.85 -0.74 9.21
N ASP A 40 13.45 0.44 9.30
CA ASP A 40 13.59 1.17 10.56
C ASP A 40 12.22 1.61 11.11
N VAL A 41 11.31 2.08 10.25
CA VAL A 41 9.94 2.47 10.65
C VAL A 41 9.18 1.25 11.16
N ALA A 42 9.25 0.13 10.45
CA ALA A 42 8.60 -1.12 10.84
C ALA A 42 9.14 -1.64 12.19
N ASP A 43 10.45 -1.57 12.43
CA ASP A 43 11.07 -1.95 13.69
C ASP A 43 10.58 -1.08 14.85
N VAL A 44 10.56 0.24 14.66
CA VAL A 44 10.04 1.19 15.67
C VAL A 44 8.57 0.92 15.97
N LEU A 45 7.73 0.76 14.95
CA LEU A 45 6.31 0.50 15.12
C LEU A 45 6.04 -0.83 15.81
N SER A 46 6.74 -1.91 15.43
CA SER A 46 6.56 -3.23 16.03
C SER A 46 6.93 -3.24 17.53
N ARG A 47 8.02 -2.57 17.91
CA ARG A 47 8.43 -2.43 19.32
C ARG A 47 7.49 -1.55 20.12
N SER A 48 6.97 -0.48 19.51
CA SER A 48 6.03 0.44 20.16
C SER A 48 4.66 -0.19 20.39
N ALA A 49 4.30 -1.21 19.60
CA ALA A 49 3.04 -1.93 19.72
C ALA A 49 2.98 -2.92 20.89
N LEU A 50 4.10 -3.26 21.52
CA LEU A 50 4.14 -4.24 22.61
C LEU A 50 3.13 -3.90 23.72
N PRO A 51 2.41 -4.90 24.28
CA PRO A 51 2.61 -6.35 24.09
C PRO A 51 1.95 -6.95 22.84
N GLN A 52 1.25 -6.17 21.99
CA GLN A 52 0.68 -6.67 20.75
C GLN A 52 1.79 -7.19 19.82
N LYS A 53 1.52 -8.28 19.15
CA LYS A 53 2.48 -8.95 18.28
C LYS A 53 2.24 -8.56 16.84
N TRP A 54 2.83 -7.45 16.41
CA TRP A 54 2.78 -7.00 15.04
C TRP A 54 3.92 -7.58 14.22
N ARG A 55 3.61 -8.00 13.03
CA ARG A 55 4.53 -8.50 12.01
C ARG A 55 4.46 -7.62 10.77
N PHE A 56 5.57 -7.05 10.39
CA PHE A 56 5.70 -6.33 9.13
C PHE A 56 6.30 -7.26 8.08
N ILE A 57 5.69 -7.27 6.90
CA ILE A 57 6.15 -7.95 5.70
C ILE A 57 6.43 -6.84 4.68
N LEU A 58 7.70 -6.71 4.30
CA LEU A 58 8.19 -5.64 3.42
C LEU A 58 8.65 -6.28 2.10
N PRO A 59 7.73 -6.49 1.14
CA PRO A 59 8.06 -7.18 -0.09
C PRO A 59 8.93 -6.31 -1.01
N HIS A 60 9.77 -6.97 -1.82
CA HIS A 60 10.60 -6.35 -2.84
C HIS A 60 9.88 -6.47 -4.19
N ALA A 61 9.60 -5.33 -4.83
CA ALA A 61 9.07 -5.34 -6.19
C ALA A 61 10.12 -5.88 -7.18
N GLU A 62 9.66 -6.60 -8.18
CA GLU A 62 10.53 -7.04 -9.28
C GLU A 62 11.05 -5.85 -10.08
N ALA A 63 12.26 -5.99 -10.65
CA ALA A 63 12.80 -5.01 -11.56
C ALA A 63 12.16 -5.15 -12.94
N ILE A 64 11.39 -4.16 -13.34
CA ILE A 64 10.72 -4.10 -14.65
C ILE A 64 11.12 -2.84 -15.41
N SER A 65 10.89 -2.83 -16.71
CA SER A 65 11.04 -1.63 -17.54
C SER A 65 9.95 -0.62 -17.19
N VAL A 66 10.32 0.62 -16.84
CA VAL A 66 9.40 1.70 -16.47
C VAL A 66 9.37 2.75 -17.56
N THR A 67 8.24 2.85 -18.25
CA THR A 67 8.07 3.67 -19.47
C THR A 67 8.31 5.14 -19.20
N ILE A 68 7.77 5.70 -18.11
CA ILE A 68 7.96 7.10 -17.74
C ILE A 68 9.42 7.47 -17.45
N ASN A 69 10.24 6.47 -17.08
CA ASN A 69 11.68 6.63 -16.87
C ASN A 69 12.49 6.19 -18.10
N ASN A 70 11.96 6.41 -19.31
CA ASN A 70 12.60 6.06 -20.59
C ASN A 70 12.95 4.56 -20.72
N GLY A 71 12.13 3.67 -20.15
CA GLY A 71 12.34 2.23 -20.19
C GLY A 71 13.46 1.73 -19.24
N MET A 72 13.90 2.54 -18.29
CA MET A 72 14.89 2.13 -17.31
C MET A 72 14.36 0.95 -16.49
N ILE A 73 15.18 -0.07 -16.27
CA ILE A 73 14.86 -1.23 -15.45
C ILE A 73 15.10 -0.88 -13.98
N MET A 74 14.05 -0.95 -13.17
CA MET A 74 14.10 -0.66 -11.74
C MET A 74 12.99 -1.40 -10.99
N PRO A 75 13.11 -1.59 -9.65
CA PRO A 75 12.03 -2.15 -8.86
C PRO A 75 10.76 -1.32 -9.01
N ALA A 76 9.67 -1.96 -9.43
CA ALA A 76 8.38 -1.29 -9.63
C ALA A 76 7.23 -2.30 -9.52
N TRP A 77 6.14 -1.89 -8.88
CA TRP A 77 4.94 -2.71 -8.76
C TRP A 77 4.18 -2.81 -10.08
N TYR A 78 4.27 -1.77 -10.90
CA TYR A 78 3.69 -1.71 -12.25
C TYR A 78 4.38 -0.64 -13.09
N ASP A 79 4.26 -0.77 -14.40
CA ASP A 79 4.77 0.21 -15.34
C ASP A 79 3.85 1.43 -15.42
N ILE A 80 4.39 2.62 -15.15
CA ILE A 80 3.74 3.92 -15.33
C ILE A 80 4.05 4.42 -16.74
N ILE A 81 2.99 4.60 -17.55
CA ILE A 81 3.11 5.05 -18.95
C ILE A 81 3.12 6.59 -19.00
N SER A 82 2.25 7.24 -18.22
CA SER A 82 2.10 8.69 -18.20
C SER A 82 1.75 9.20 -16.80
N LEU A 83 2.20 10.43 -16.48
CA LEU A 83 1.82 11.15 -15.26
C LEU A 83 0.54 12.00 -15.42
N SER A 84 -0.25 11.77 -16.49
CA SER A 84 -1.57 12.38 -16.62
C SER A 84 -2.46 12.11 -15.40
N HIS A 85 -3.54 12.85 -15.25
CA HIS A 85 -4.55 12.58 -14.23
C HIS A 85 -5.89 12.19 -14.92
N PRO A 86 -6.39 10.95 -14.72
CA PRO A 86 -5.77 9.82 -14.00
C PRO A 86 -4.45 9.35 -14.65
N ARG A 87 -3.58 8.72 -13.87
CA ARG A 87 -2.31 8.17 -14.38
C ARG A 87 -2.58 7.03 -15.36
N GLU A 88 -1.90 7.05 -16.52
CA GLU A 88 -1.92 5.94 -17.44
C GLU A 88 -0.89 4.89 -17.03
N VAL A 89 -1.33 3.65 -16.85
CA VAL A 89 -0.51 2.53 -16.37
C VAL A 89 -0.69 1.29 -17.26
N ASN A 90 0.30 0.42 -17.24
CA ASN A 90 0.20 -0.88 -17.88
C ASN A 90 -0.57 -1.85 -16.94
N TRP A 91 -1.81 -2.11 -17.26
CA TRP A 91 -2.70 -2.95 -16.47
C TRP A 91 -2.30 -4.42 -16.39
N ASP A 92 -1.48 -4.92 -17.33
CA ASP A 92 -0.96 -6.29 -17.25
C ASP A 92 0.06 -6.41 -16.11
N THR A 93 0.91 -5.39 -15.93
CA THR A 93 1.87 -5.35 -14.81
C THR A 93 1.16 -5.12 -13.47
N VAL A 94 0.09 -4.30 -13.44
CA VAL A 94 -0.77 -4.17 -12.25
C VAL A 94 -1.38 -5.52 -11.87
N ALA A 95 -1.92 -6.27 -12.84
CA ALA A 95 -2.51 -7.59 -12.60
C ALA A 95 -1.47 -8.62 -12.13
N GLN A 96 -0.24 -8.58 -12.63
CA GLN A 96 0.85 -9.45 -12.17
C GLN A 96 1.21 -9.17 -10.71
N CYS A 97 1.42 -7.90 -10.35
CA CYS A 97 1.67 -7.51 -8.96
C CYS A 97 0.51 -7.90 -8.04
N GLN A 98 -0.73 -7.67 -8.45
CA GLN A 98 -1.91 -8.07 -7.68
C GLN A 98 -1.87 -9.56 -7.37
N GLN A 99 -1.58 -10.43 -8.35
CA GLN A 99 -1.50 -11.88 -8.15
C GLN A 99 -0.40 -12.27 -7.15
N GLN A 100 0.76 -11.61 -7.20
CA GLN A 100 1.87 -11.84 -6.29
C GLN A 100 1.50 -11.51 -4.84
N ILE A 101 0.91 -10.33 -4.61
CA ILE A 101 0.48 -9.90 -3.27
C ILE A 101 -0.71 -10.74 -2.77
N GLU A 102 -1.66 -11.09 -3.64
CA GLU A 102 -2.77 -11.99 -3.26
C GLU A 102 -2.29 -13.39 -2.87
N LYS A 103 -1.20 -13.87 -3.49
CA LYS A 103 -0.54 -15.11 -3.07
C LYS A 103 0.06 -14.97 -1.68
N LEU A 104 0.76 -13.86 -1.43
CA LEU A 104 1.32 -13.56 -0.11
C LEU A 104 0.20 -13.47 0.95
N LEU A 105 -0.92 -12.80 0.65
CA LEU A 105 -2.10 -12.74 1.53
C LEU A 105 -2.66 -14.12 1.86
N LYS A 106 -2.69 -15.05 0.89
CA LYS A 106 -3.18 -16.42 1.13
C LYS A 106 -2.23 -17.24 1.98
N GLU A 107 -0.94 -16.97 1.91
CA GLU A 107 0.08 -17.66 2.70
C GLU A 107 0.21 -17.08 4.11
N GLU A 108 -0.30 -15.86 4.36
CA GLU A 108 -0.25 -15.25 5.68
C GLU A 108 -1.26 -15.89 6.64
N ASN A 109 -0.80 -16.15 7.86
CA ASN A 109 -1.58 -16.86 8.89
C ASN A 109 -2.08 -15.97 10.03
N ALA A 110 -1.66 -14.70 10.07
CA ALA A 110 -2.15 -13.78 11.10
C ALA A 110 -3.68 -13.66 11.02
N PRO A 111 -4.37 -13.60 12.16
CA PRO A 111 -5.82 -13.46 12.18
C PRO A 111 -6.30 -12.16 11.53
N ARG A 112 -5.42 -11.16 11.44
CA ARG A 112 -5.69 -9.85 10.85
C ARG A 112 -4.54 -9.43 9.94
N VAL A 113 -4.87 -8.84 8.79
CA VAL A 113 -3.90 -8.33 7.83
C VAL A 113 -4.29 -6.92 7.39
N ILE A 114 -3.35 -6.01 7.37
CA ILE A 114 -3.49 -4.67 6.80
C ILE A 114 -2.58 -4.56 5.57
N LEU A 115 -3.11 -4.01 4.48
CA LEU A 115 -2.30 -3.60 3.34
C LEU A 115 -1.90 -2.14 3.50
N ALA A 116 -0.61 -1.88 3.40
CA ALA A 116 -0.04 -0.55 3.51
C ALA A 116 0.92 -0.26 2.35
N GLY A 117 1.17 1.01 2.08
CA GLY A 117 2.18 1.36 1.10
C GLY A 117 2.48 2.85 1.04
N PHE A 118 3.58 3.15 0.37
CA PHE A 118 4.04 4.50 0.06
C PHE A 118 4.09 4.71 -1.45
N SER A 119 3.61 5.86 -1.93
CA SER A 119 3.68 6.26 -3.33
C SER A 119 3.07 5.19 -4.27
N GLN A 120 3.85 4.60 -5.18
CA GLN A 120 3.41 3.52 -6.06
C GLN A 120 2.89 2.31 -5.27
N GLY A 121 3.54 1.96 -4.16
CA GLY A 121 3.10 0.89 -3.27
C GLY A 121 1.77 1.21 -2.57
N ALA A 122 1.51 2.48 -2.25
CA ALA A 122 0.22 2.91 -1.70
C ALA A 122 -0.93 2.75 -2.71
N ALA A 123 -0.67 3.08 -3.97
CA ALA A 123 -1.65 2.88 -5.04
C ALA A 123 -1.98 1.38 -5.23
N MET A 124 -0.97 0.50 -5.14
CA MET A 124 -1.20 -0.95 -5.19
C MET A 124 -1.89 -1.48 -3.93
N ALA A 125 -1.51 -1.00 -2.73
CA ALA A 125 -2.17 -1.40 -1.48
C ALA A 125 -3.67 -1.10 -1.53
N LEU A 126 -4.04 0.10 -1.98
CA LEU A 126 -5.43 0.48 -2.16
C LEU A 126 -6.12 -0.38 -3.22
N HIS A 127 -5.52 -0.52 -4.41
CA HIS A 127 -6.07 -1.30 -5.52
C HIS A 127 -6.38 -2.75 -5.13
N ILE A 128 -5.44 -3.40 -4.45
CA ILE A 128 -5.58 -4.80 -4.00
C ILE A 128 -6.56 -4.88 -2.83
N GLY A 129 -6.46 -3.95 -1.89
CA GLY A 129 -7.30 -3.93 -0.70
C GLY A 129 -8.79 -3.83 -1.03
N LEU A 130 -9.16 -2.92 -1.94
CA LEU A 130 -10.54 -2.77 -2.41
C LEU A 130 -11.10 -4.04 -3.07
N ARG A 131 -10.25 -4.94 -3.58
CA ARG A 131 -10.62 -6.20 -4.25
C ARG A 131 -10.51 -7.44 -3.35
N ASN A 132 -10.03 -7.25 -2.12
CA ASN A 132 -9.85 -8.33 -1.13
C ASN A 132 -10.43 -7.95 0.23
N GLN A 133 -11.53 -7.19 0.27
CA GLN A 133 -12.11 -6.60 1.47
C GLN A 133 -12.41 -7.61 2.57
N SER A 134 -12.88 -8.80 2.22
CA SER A 134 -13.19 -9.88 3.17
C SER A 134 -11.95 -10.58 3.77
N LYS A 135 -10.73 -10.24 3.32
CA LYS A 135 -9.48 -10.89 3.75
C LYS A 135 -8.55 -9.96 4.51
N ILE A 136 -8.89 -8.69 4.62
CA ILE A 136 -8.05 -7.68 5.25
C ILE A 136 -8.86 -6.82 6.22
N GLU A 137 -8.17 -6.28 7.24
CA GLU A 137 -8.76 -5.41 8.25
C GLU A 137 -8.71 -3.93 7.86
N GLY A 138 -7.94 -3.57 6.85
CA GLY A 138 -7.85 -2.20 6.41
C GLY A 138 -6.76 -1.93 5.39
N VAL A 139 -6.77 -0.68 4.89
CA VAL A 139 -5.76 -0.16 3.94
C VAL A 139 -5.18 1.13 4.48
N LEU A 140 -3.85 1.24 4.44
CA LEU A 140 -3.10 2.43 4.81
C LEU A 140 -2.32 2.94 3.61
N MET A 141 -2.62 4.14 3.17
CA MET A 141 -2.05 4.77 2.00
C MET A 141 -1.25 6.02 2.40
N MET A 142 0.04 6.06 2.10
CA MET A 142 0.93 7.20 2.30
C MET A 142 1.38 7.76 0.95
N SER A 143 1.11 9.02 0.67
CA SER A 143 1.53 9.75 -0.56
C SER A 143 1.19 9.01 -1.86
N GLY A 144 -0.02 8.42 -1.95
CA GLY A 144 -0.46 7.61 -3.08
C GLY A 144 -1.67 8.18 -3.81
N TYR A 145 -2.25 7.35 -4.67
CA TYR A 145 -3.42 7.68 -5.48
C TYR A 145 -4.22 6.41 -5.82
N LEU A 146 -5.47 6.59 -6.23
CA LEU A 146 -6.33 5.49 -6.66
C LEU A 146 -5.99 5.08 -8.11
N LEU A 147 -5.74 3.77 -8.31
CA LEU A 147 -5.64 3.17 -9.64
C LEU A 147 -7.04 2.82 -10.14
N GLU A 148 -7.58 3.66 -10.99
CA GLU A 148 -8.87 3.45 -11.65
C GLU A 148 -8.85 3.90 -13.12
N SER A 149 -9.82 3.43 -13.88
CA SER A 149 -10.15 3.92 -15.21
C SER A 149 -11.66 3.78 -15.40
N GLU A 150 -12.21 4.37 -16.45
CA GLU A 150 -13.64 4.22 -16.78
C GLU A 150 -14.06 2.75 -16.90
N SER A 151 -13.17 1.88 -17.42
CA SER A 151 -13.40 0.43 -17.55
C SER A 151 -13.06 -0.36 -16.27
N ARG A 152 -12.45 0.27 -15.26
CA ARG A 152 -11.99 -0.36 -14.01
C ARG A 152 -12.21 0.58 -12.82
N PRO A 153 -13.46 0.90 -12.48
CA PRO A 153 -13.77 1.74 -11.33
C PRO A 153 -13.42 1.03 -10.02
N ALA A 154 -13.36 1.79 -8.93
CA ALA A 154 -13.27 1.22 -7.61
C ALA A 154 -14.48 0.31 -7.34
N PRO A 155 -14.32 -0.90 -6.78
CA PRO A 155 -15.44 -1.73 -6.40
C PRO A 155 -16.25 -1.08 -5.27
N GLU A 156 -17.52 -1.44 -5.16
CA GLU A 156 -18.37 -1.01 -4.05
C GLU A 156 -17.94 -1.69 -2.73
N PRO A 157 -18.22 -1.06 -1.57
CA PRO A 157 -17.93 -1.69 -0.29
C PRO A 157 -18.74 -2.97 -0.08
N GLU A 158 -18.06 -4.05 0.34
CA GLU A 158 -18.70 -5.30 0.78
C GLU A 158 -19.09 -5.24 2.28
N GLY A 159 -18.66 -4.20 2.98
CA GLY A 159 -18.83 -3.96 4.40
C GLY A 159 -18.04 -2.73 4.83
N GLU A 160 -17.72 -2.62 6.11
CA GLU A 160 -16.86 -1.55 6.62
C GLU A 160 -15.39 -1.94 6.39
N LEU A 161 -14.72 -1.31 5.42
CA LEU A 161 -13.28 -1.40 5.21
C LEU A 161 -12.62 -0.11 5.71
N PRO A 162 -11.88 -0.12 6.82
CA PRO A 162 -11.09 1.01 7.27
C PRO A 162 -10.02 1.38 6.24
N ILE A 163 -10.03 2.62 5.77
CA ILE A 163 -9.04 3.17 4.86
C ILE A 163 -8.46 4.43 5.48
N ALA A 164 -7.13 4.55 5.58
CA ALA A 164 -6.45 5.78 5.95
C ALA A 164 -5.62 6.30 4.77
N ILE A 165 -5.70 7.59 4.53
CA ILE A 165 -4.96 8.32 3.50
C ILE A 165 -4.15 9.42 4.19
N TYR A 166 -2.84 9.35 4.09
CA TYR A 166 -1.89 10.33 4.58
C TYR A 166 -1.13 10.96 3.41
N HIS A 167 -0.91 12.29 3.43
CA HIS A 167 -0.28 12.97 2.29
C HIS A 167 0.42 14.26 2.68
N GLY A 168 1.60 14.51 2.09
CA GLY A 168 2.28 15.79 2.21
C GLY A 168 1.63 16.89 1.35
N GLN A 169 1.45 18.11 1.90
CA GLN A 169 0.86 19.20 1.13
C GLN A 169 1.80 19.78 0.07
N GLU A 170 3.11 19.56 0.23
CA GLU A 170 4.14 20.05 -0.71
C GLU A 170 4.76 18.89 -1.52
N ASP A 171 3.97 17.82 -1.72
CA ASP A 171 4.38 16.68 -2.54
C ASP A 171 4.35 17.03 -4.03
N GLU A 172 5.54 17.19 -4.63
CA GLU A 172 5.72 17.51 -6.05
C GLU A 172 5.76 16.25 -6.95
N VAL A 173 5.87 15.04 -6.37
CA VAL A 173 5.92 13.77 -7.12
C VAL A 173 4.52 13.20 -7.32
N VAL A 174 3.74 13.17 -6.25
CA VAL A 174 2.31 12.86 -6.26
C VAL A 174 1.59 14.06 -5.64
N PRO A 175 1.07 14.99 -6.45
CA PRO A 175 0.41 16.19 -5.94
C PRO A 175 -0.73 15.86 -4.99
N LEU A 176 -0.93 16.67 -3.94
CA LEU A 176 -2.00 16.53 -2.95
C LEU A 176 -3.37 16.32 -3.60
N GLU A 177 -3.61 16.98 -4.74
CA GLU A 177 -4.84 16.85 -5.54
C GLU A 177 -5.14 15.39 -5.95
N ALA A 178 -4.11 14.56 -6.14
CA ALA A 178 -4.30 13.13 -6.45
C ALA A 178 -4.89 12.36 -5.25
N ALA A 179 -4.48 12.71 -4.02
CA ALA A 179 -5.06 12.14 -2.80
C ALA A 179 -6.48 12.67 -2.55
N GLU A 180 -6.74 13.95 -2.81
CA GLU A 180 -8.09 14.55 -2.69
C GLU A 180 -9.06 13.96 -3.71
N THR A 181 -8.60 13.71 -4.94
CA THR A 181 -9.36 12.99 -5.97
C THR A 181 -9.64 11.57 -5.54
N THR A 182 -8.64 10.86 -5.01
CA THR A 182 -8.80 9.51 -4.44
C THR A 182 -9.85 9.50 -3.33
N LEU A 183 -9.77 10.44 -2.39
CA LEU A 183 -10.76 10.59 -1.31
C LEU A 183 -12.18 10.79 -1.84
N SER A 184 -12.32 11.64 -2.86
CA SER A 184 -13.61 11.94 -3.48
C SER A 184 -14.19 10.73 -4.22
N SER A 185 -13.35 10.01 -5.00
CA SER A 185 -13.75 8.79 -5.70
C SER A 185 -14.18 7.68 -4.73
N LEU A 186 -13.42 7.46 -3.65
CA LEU A 186 -13.76 6.48 -2.62
C LEU A 186 -15.08 6.82 -1.93
N ARG A 187 -15.31 8.09 -1.58
CA ARG A 187 -16.58 8.53 -0.99
C ARG A 187 -17.75 8.37 -1.94
N ALA A 188 -17.55 8.66 -3.22
CA ALA A 188 -18.56 8.44 -4.25
C ALA A 188 -18.91 6.95 -4.44
N ALA A 189 -17.93 6.06 -4.23
CA ALA A 189 -18.12 4.60 -4.23
C ALA A 189 -18.74 4.07 -2.93
N GLY A 190 -18.95 4.90 -1.89
CA GLY A 190 -19.59 4.51 -0.63
C GLY A 190 -18.62 4.21 0.53
N TYR A 191 -17.32 4.40 0.37
CA TYR A 191 -16.35 4.25 1.46
C TYR A 191 -16.30 5.49 2.36
N THR A 192 -15.77 5.32 3.57
CA THR A 192 -15.60 6.40 4.56
C THR A 192 -14.12 6.53 4.97
N PRO A 193 -13.21 6.91 4.04
CA PRO A 193 -11.79 6.96 4.36
C PRO A 193 -11.47 8.09 5.35
N PHE A 194 -10.55 7.80 6.27
CA PHE A 194 -9.85 8.81 7.04
C PHE A 194 -8.83 9.52 6.14
N PHE A 195 -8.70 10.83 6.26
CA PHE A 195 -7.76 11.64 5.48
C PHE A 195 -7.04 12.63 6.38
N GLN A 196 -5.72 12.65 6.29
CA GLN A 196 -4.86 13.61 6.96
C GLN A 196 -3.79 14.12 5.99
N SER A 197 -3.63 15.43 5.90
CA SER A 197 -2.52 16.04 5.15
C SER A 197 -1.59 16.83 6.07
N TYR A 198 -0.31 16.93 5.68
CA TYR A 198 0.76 17.52 6.49
C TYR A 198 1.35 18.74 5.80
N PRO A 199 1.21 19.95 6.38
CA PRO A 199 1.84 21.17 5.85
C PRO A 199 3.36 21.06 5.80
N GLY A 200 3.98 21.54 4.73
CA GLY A 200 5.43 21.56 4.57
C GLY A 200 6.06 20.18 4.27
N LEU A 201 5.28 19.12 4.18
CA LEU A 201 5.78 17.78 3.90
C LEU A 201 5.85 17.54 2.38
N PRO A 202 7.05 17.28 1.81
CA PRO A 202 7.23 16.87 0.42
C PRO A 202 6.89 15.38 0.24
N HIS A 203 7.31 14.75 -0.87
CA HIS A 203 7.14 13.32 -1.13
C HIS A 203 8.00 12.44 -0.20
N SER A 204 7.62 12.37 1.05
CA SER A 204 8.31 11.63 2.12
C SER A 204 7.35 11.33 3.26
N VAL A 205 7.82 10.58 4.27
CA VAL A 205 7.07 10.28 5.48
C VAL A 205 7.72 11.02 6.65
N SER A 206 6.93 11.79 7.42
CA SER A 206 7.40 12.51 8.60
C SER A 206 7.24 11.69 9.89
N GLN A 207 7.92 12.13 10.96
CA GLN A 207 7.73 11.51 12.28
C GLN A 207 6.29 11.70 12.81
N GLU A 208 5.65 12.81 12.49
CA GLU A 208 4.25 13.07 12.83
C GLU A 208 3.33 12.06 12.11
N GLU A 209 3.55 11.88 10.82
CA GLU A 209 2.80 10.89 10.03
C GLU A 209 3.01 9.45 10.55
N VAL A 210 4.24 9.07 10.91
CA VAL A 210 4.53 7.76 11.52
C VAL A 210 3.76 7.58 12.85
N GLN A 211 3.65 8.64 13.66
CA GLN A 211 2.87 8.59 14.89
C GLN A 211 1.37 8.43 14.62
N ASP A 212 0.84 9.11 13.61
CA ASP A 212 -0.57 8.99 13.23
C ASP A 212 -0.88 7.61 12.63
N VAL A 213 0.03 7.07 11.83
CA VAL A 213 0.00 5.69 11.32
C VAL A 213 -0.05 4.70 12.49
N PHE A 214 0.82 4.87 13.50
CA PHE A 214 0.82 4.05 14.70
C PHE A 214 -0.54 4.09 15.43
N ASN A 215 -1.07 5.29 15.65
CA ASN A 215 -2.35 5.48 16.34
C ASN A 215 -3.51 4.81 15.56
N TRP A 216 -3.50 4.93 14.24
CA TRP A 216 -4.49 4.30 13.39
C TRP A 216 -4.38 2.76 13.43
N LEU A 217 -3.16 2.22 13.33
CA LEU A 217 -2.92 0.78 13.45
C LEU A 217 -3.36 0.25 14.82
N MET A 218 -3.04 0.93 15.92
CA MET A 218 -3.48 0.54 17.26
C MET A 218 -5.00 0.48 17.38
N LYS A 219 -5.70 1.46 16.82
CA LYS A 219 -7.18 1.50 16.84
C LYS A 219 -7.78 0.29 16.11
N HIS A 220 -7.23 -0.08 14.97
CA HIS A 220 -7.76 -1.16 14.13
C HIS A 220 -7.15 -2.53 14.46
N ALA A 221 -6.01 -2.59 15.17
CA ALA A 221 -5.44 -3.83 15.67
C ALA A 221 -6.19 -4.41 16.88
N THR A 222 -6.94 -3.59 17.63
CA THR A 222 -7.58 -3.99 18.91
C THR A 222 -9.10 -4.15 18.81
N SER A 223 -9.72 -3.86 17.67
CA SER A 223 -11.16 -4.05 17.49
C SER A 223 -11.48 -5.54 17.43
N ALA A 224 -12.10 -6.07 18.49
CA ALA A 224 -12.60 -7.44 18.59
C ALA A 224 -14.04 -7.49 18.11
#